data_13b8bebe8fd66411e9920f232f270abe
#
_entry.id   13b8bebe8fd66411e9920f232f270abe
#
_cell.length_a   1.000
_cell.length_b   1.000
_cell.length_c   1.000
_cell.angle_alpha   90.00
_cell.angle_beta   90.00
_cell.angle_gamma   90.00
#
_symmetry.space_group_name_H-M   'P 1'
#
loop_
_entity.id
_entity.type
_entity.pdbx_description
1 polymer ?
#
loop_
_entity_poly.entity_id
_entity_poly.type
_entity_poly.pdbx_seq_one_letter_code
_entity_poly.pdbx_strand_id
1 'polypeptide(L)'
;MIGRSLNADLRKMKGTSVILAHLLIPIITSVIFLIYYFFSPWNENMKVIAFYQAIGAGLPVLIGIFTASVMEQEQNAGDFQNLLSLPDKPAAFLSKLLMLLVLCLCSILLTAIIFGIGFGRIASSDIEIMKGCI
;
A
#
# COMPACT_ATOMS: atom_id res chain seq x y z
N MET A 1 -22.83 15.01 0.32
CA MET A 1 -22.54 14.67 1.72
C MET A 1 -21.27 13.81 1.88
N ILE A 2 -21.08 12.77 1.08
CA ILE A 2 -19.90 11.86 1.14
C ILE A 2 -18.54 12.59 1.02
N GLY A 3 -18.41 13.62 0.16
CA GLY A 3 -17.15 14.35 -0.01
C GLY A 3 -16.72 15.21 1.20
N ARG A 4 -17.67 15.65 2.03
CA ARG A 4 -17.36 16.40 3.27
C ARG A 4 -16.88 15.46 4.39
N SER A 5 -17.46 14.27 4.52
CA SER A 5 -17.00 13.25 5.47
C SER A 5 -15.64 12.68 5.09
N LEU A 6 -15.41 12.41 3.80
CA LEU A 6 -14.11 11.99 3.28
C LEU A 6 -12.97 12.99 3.63
N ASN A 7 -13.24 14.28 3.47
CA ASN A 7 -12.23 15.32 3.75
C ASN A 7 -11.99 15.50 5.26
N ALA A 8 -13.01 15.27 6.08
CA ALA A 8 -12.90 15.28 7.54
C ALA A 8 -12.11 14.05 8.04
N ASP A 9 -12.36 12.87 7.46
CA ASP A 9 -11.68 11.64 7.77
C ASP A 9 -10.20 11.69 7.34
N LEU A 10 -9.90 12.25 6.16
CA LEU A 10 -8.53 12.52 5.70
C LEU A 10 -7.76 13.45 6.66
N ARG A 11 -8.43 14.49 7.17
CA ARG A 11 -7.80 15.41 8.14
C ARG A 11 -7.54 14.74 9.50
N LYS A 12 -8.44 13.90 9.96
CA LYS A 12 -8.27 13.12 11.20
C LYS A 12 -7.14 12.11 11.09
N MET A 13 -6.97 11.50 9.92
CA MET A 13 -5.89 10.54 9.66
C MET A 13 -4.53 11.20 9.40
N LYS A 14 -4.50 12.50 9.08
CA LYS A 14 -3.26 13.26 8.87
C LYS A 14 -2.52 13.49 10.21
N GLY A 15 -1.69 12.55 10.57
CA GLY A 15 -0.99 12.48 11.86
C GLY A 15 -1.14 11.12 12.54
N THR A 16 -1.88 10.22 11.94
CA THR A 16 -2.10 8.88 12.45
C THR A 16 -1.08 7.91 11.83
N SER A 17 -0.65 6.94 12.60
CA SER A 17 0.26 5.86 12.18
C SER A 17 -0.19 5.14 10.91
N VAL A 18 -1.47 5.18 10.57
CA VAL A 18 -2.04 4.53 9.37
C VAL A 18 -1.48 5.11 8.06
N ILE A 19 -1.42 6.44 7.94
CA ILE A 19 -0.86 7.07 6.72
C ILE A 19 0.64 6.79 6.61
N LEU A 20 1.35 6.86 7.74
CA LEU A 20 2.77 6.54 7.78
C LEU A 20 3.03 5.09 7.34
N ALA A 21 2.22 4.15 7.82
CA ALA A 21 2.31 2.75 7.45
C ALA A 21 2.04 2.54 5.95
N HIS A 22 1.01 3.19 5.38
CA HIS A 22 0.72 3.12 3.94
C HIS A 22 1.82 3.72 3.05
N LEU A 23 2.68 4.56 3.59
CA LEU A 23 3.84 5.09 2.89
C LEU A 23 5.08 4.20 3.08
N LEU A 24 5.36 3.78 4.32
CA LEU A 24 6.58 3.03 4.66
C LEU A 24 6.54 1.58 4.15
N ILE A 25 5.40 0.89 4.30
CA ILE A 25 5.28 -0.52 3.90
C ILE A 25 5.56 -0.71 2.40
N PRO A 26 5.00 0.08 1.47
CA PRO A 26 5.33 0.00 0.05
C PRO A 26 6.81 0.19 -0.25
N ILE A 27 7.44 1.18 0.39
CA ILE A 27 8.86 1.48 0.18
C ILE A 27 9.71 0.30 0.66
N ILE A 28 9.48 -0.16 1.89
CA ILE A 28 10.24 -1.27 2.48
C ILE A 28 10.07 -2.55 1.65
N THR A 29 8.83 -2.87 1.27
CA THR A 29 8.53 -4.05 0.45
C THR A 29 9.25 -3.98 -0.89
N SER A 30 9.18 -2.84 -1.59
CA SER A 30 9.86 -2.67 -2.87
C SER A 30 11.37 -2.82 -2.75
N VAL A 31 11.98 -2.24 -1.72
CA VAL A 31 13.42 -2.33 -1.48
C VAL A 31 13.84 -3.76 -1.18
N ILE A 32 13.10 -4.49 -0.35
CA ILE A 32 13.38 -5.89 -0.03
C ILE A 32 13.33 -6.74 -1.30
N PHE A 33 12.31 -6.57 -2.15
CA PHE A 33 12.21 -7.31 -3.40
C PHE A 33 13.31 -6.96 -4.39
N LEU A 34 13.70 -5.69 -4.51
CA LEU A 34 14.81 -5.27 -5.37
C LEU A 34 16.13 -5.90 -4.91
N ILE A 35 16.44 -5.89 -3.61
CA ILE A 35 17.63 -6.53 -3.05
C ILE A 35 17.60 -8.04 -3.32
N TYR A 36 16.48 -8.69 -3.02
CA TYR A 36 16.33 -10.13 -3.25
C TYR A 36 16.55 -10.50 -4.72
N TYR A 37 15.96 -9.76 -5.65
CA TYR A 37 16.07 -10.06 -7.07
C TYR A 37 17.42 -9.67 -7.67
N PHE A 38 18.16 -8.74 -7.07
CA PHE A 38 19.53 -8.44 -7.46
C PHE A 38 20.45 -9.67 -7.31
N PHE A 39 20.26 -10.43 -6.24
CA PHE A 39 21.05 -11.65 -5.97
C PHE A 39 20.42 -12.93 -6.56
N SER A 40 19.21 -12.88 -7.08
CA SER A 40 18.49 -14.06 -7.55
C SER A 40 18.91 -14.42 -8.99
N PRO A 41 19.24 -15.71 -9.29
CA PRO A 41 19.60 -16.18 -10.62
C PRO A 41 18.38 -16.34 -11.56
N TRP A 42 17.19 -15.94 -11.15
CA TRP A 42 15.97 -16.09 -11.93
C TRP A 42 15.96 -15.17 -13.16
N ASN A 43 15.31 -15.62 -14.23
CA ASN A 43 15.07 -14.83 -15.42
C ASN A 43 14.23 -13.59 -15.08
N GLU A 44 14.49 -12.45 -15.75
CA GLU A 44 13.83 -11.16 -15.50
C GLU A 44 12.31 -11.25 -15.55
N ASN A 45 11.74 -11.96 -16.52
CA ASN A 45 10.30 -12.16 -16.62
C ASN A 45 9.73 -12.88 -15.38
N MET A 46 10.44 -13.89 -14.88
CA MET A 46 10.03 -14.62 -13.68
C MET A 46 10.08 -13.75 -12.42
N LYS A 47 11.08 -12.88 -12.31
CA LYS A 47 11.19 -11.92 -11.20
C LYS A 47 10.00 -10.98 -11.15
N VAL A 48 9.60 -10.43 -12.30
CA VAL A 48 8.44 -9.53 -12.40
C VAL A 48 7.15 -10.27 -12.07
N ILE A 49 6.93 -11.46 -12.62
CA ILE A 49 5.74 -12.28 -12.34
C ILE A 49 5.64 -12.60 -10.84
N ALA A 50 6.74 -13.08 -10.25
CA ALA A 50 6.79 -13.41 -8.83
C ALA A 50 6.52 -12.21 -7.92
N PHE A 51 6.99 -11.02 -8.30
CA PHE A 51 6.70 -9.78 -7.58
C PHE A 51 5.21 -9.46 -7.56
N TYR A 52 4.55 -9.48 -8.73
CA TYR A 52 3.10 -9.21 -8.80
C TYR A 52 2.26 -10.29 -8.10
N GLN A 53 2.68 -11.55 -8.16
CA GLN A 53 2.02 -12.63 -7.41
C GLN A 53 2.16 -12.43 -5.90
N ALA A 54 3.33 -12.04 -5.41
CA ALA A 54 3.56 -11.76 -4.00
C ALA A 54 2.72 -10.57 -3.50
N ILE A 55 2.64 -9.49 -4.28
CA ILE A 55 1.75 -8.36 -3.96
C ILE A 55 0.29 -8.82 -3.94
N GLY A 56 -0.16 -9.55 -4.95
CA GLY A 56 -1.54 -10.04 -5.03
C GLY A 56 -1.92 -10.92 -3.84
N ALA A 57 -1.03 -11.78 -3.37
CA ALA A 57 -1.24 -12.61 -2.20
C ALA A 57 -1.17 -11.82 -0.87
N GLY A 58 -0.27 -10.83 -0.79
CA GLY A 58 -0.10 -10.00 0.41
C GLY A 58 -1.21 -8.96 0.60
N LEU A 59 -1.88 -8.56 -0.48
CA LEU A 59 -2.89 -7.50 -0.48
C LEU A 59 -4.06 -7.77 0.48
N PRO A 60 -4.74 -8.95 0.47
CA PRO A 60 -5.83 -9.23 1.39
C PRO A 60 -5.39 -9.18 2.86
N VAL A 61 -4.18 -9.63 3.14
CA VAL A 61 -3.61 -9.62 4.50
C VAL A 61 -3.39 -8.17 4.98
N LEU A 62 -2.80 -7.33 4.13
CA LEU A 62 -2.59 -5.91 4.45
C LEU A 62 -3.92 -5.17 4.65
N ILE A 63 -4.90 -5.39 3.77
CA ILE A 63 -6.23 -4.79 3.92
C ILE A 63 -6.86 -5.21 5.25
N GLY A 64 -6.76 -6.48 5.64
CA GLY A 64 -7.26 -6.98 6.92
C GLY A 64 -6.62 -6.29 8.11
N ILE A 65 -5.29 -6.16 8.13
CA ILE A 65 -4.54 -5.48 9.18
C ILE A 65 -4.92 -4.00 9.28
N PHE A 66 -4.98 -3.30 8.17
CA PHE A 66 -5.34 -1.87 8.16
C PHE A 66 -6.78 -1.63 8.57
N THR A 67 -7.71 -2.48 8.13
CA THR A 67 -9.11 -2.40 8.55
C THR A 67 -9.23 -2.62 10.06
N ALA A 68 -8.56 -3.62 10.61
CA ALA A 68 -8.54 -3.89 12.05
C ALA A 68 -7.97 -2.69 12.83
N SER A 69 -6.84 -2.11 12.39
CA SER A 69 -6.22 -0.95 13.03
C SER A 69 -7.13 0.30 13.03
N VAL A 70 -7.87 0.53 11.94
CA VAL A 70 -8.83 1.66 11.88
C VAL A 70 -10.03 1.41 12.79
N MET A 71 -10.52 0.17 12.88
CA MET A 71 -11.61 -0.17 13.79
C MET A 71 -11.18 -0.03 15.26
N GLU A 72 -9.97 -0.45 15.61
CA GLU A 72 -9.40 -0.26 16.93
C GLU A 72 -9.28 1.23 17.32
N GLN A 73 -8.88 2.08 16.38
CA GLN A 73 -8.83 3.53 16.60
C GLN A 73 -10.21 4.12 16.88
N GLU A 74 -11.26 3.68 16.18
CA GLU A 74 -12.64 4.12 16.44
C GLU A 74 -13.14 3.64 17.80
N GLN A 75 -12.81 2.43 18.18
CA GLN A 75 -13.16 1.89 19.50
C GLN A 75 -12.49 2.72 20.60
N ASN A 76 -11.21 3.01 20.48
CA ASN A 76 -10.46 3.80 21.46
C ASN A 76 -10.88 5.28 21.51
N ALA A 77 -11.44 5.82 20.43
CA ALA A 77 -11.89 7.21 20.34
C ALA A 77 -13.27 7.46 20.97
N GLY A 78 -13.92 6.45 21.53
CA GLY A 78 -15.21 6.59 22.22
C GLY A 78 -16.22 5.48 21.94
N ASP A 79 -15.76 4.23 21.91
CA ASP A 79 -16.62 3.03 21.77
C ASP A 79 -17.62 3.14 20.58
N PHE A 80 -17.14 3.59 19.43
CA PHE A 80 -17.97 3.81 18.24
C PHE A 80 -19.09 4.85 18.40
N GLN A 81 -19.15 5.61 19.51
CA GLN A 81 -20.20 6.59 19.73
C GLN A 81 -20.25 7.67 18.65
N ASN A 82 -19.09 8.07 18.12
CA ASN A 82 -19.02 9.02 17.01
C ASN A 82 -19.65 8.46 15.73
N LEU A 83 -19.56 7.18 15.48
CA LEU A 83 -20.16 6.49 14.33
C LEU A 83 -21.66 6.26 14.55
N LEU A 84 -22.03 5.91 15.78
CA LEU A 84 -23.41 5.61 16.17
C LEU A 84 -24.29 6.86 16.31
N SER A 85 -23.70 8.02 16.58
CA SER A 85 -24.43 9.31 16.70
C SER A 85 -24.73 9.97 15.36
N LEU A 86 -24.15 9.49 14.25
CA LEU A 86 -24.43 10.04 12.91
C LEU A 86 -25.83 9.61 12.44
N PRO A 87 -26.59 10.54 11.80
CA PRO A 87 -27.92 10.24 11.26
C PRO A 87 -27.87 9.16 10.16
N ASP A 88 -26.79 9.12 9.35
CA ASP A 88 -26.58 8.15 8.27
C ASP A 88 -25.40 7.22 8.57
N LYS A 89 -25.61 6.26 9.47
CA LYS A 89 -24.59 5.27 9.87
C LYS A 89 -23.99 4.46 8.73
N PRO A 90 -24.80 3.90 7.77
CA PRO A 90 -24.24 3.15 6.65
C PRO A 90 -23.39 4.00 5.71
N ALA A 91 -23.75 5.25 5.51
CA ALA A 91 -22.98 6.18 4.65
C ALA A 91 -21.63 6.52 5.27
N ALA A 92 -21.56 6.69 6.59
CA ALA A 92 -20.31 6.94 7.31
C ALA A 92 -19.36 5.72 7.27
N PHE A 93 -19.91 4.52 7.45
CA PHE A 93 -19.14 3.28 7.35
C PHE A 93 -18.59 3.06 5.93
N LEU A 94 -19.44 3.27 4.92
CA LEU A 94 -19.06 3.16 3.51
C LEU A 94 -17.96 4.16 3.13
N SER A 95 -18.05 5.40 3.63
CA SER A 95 -17.03 6.43 3.45
C SER A 95 -15.67 6.00 3.96
N LYS A 96 -15.60 5.38 5.15
CA LYS A 96 -14.36 4.85 5.71
C LYS A 96 -13.78 3.70 4.90
N LEU A 97 -14.62 2.75 4.49
CA LEU A 97 -14.19 1.65 3.63
C LEU A 97 -13.63 2.17 2.30
N LEU A 98 -14.30 3.12 1.69
CA LEU A 98 -13.88 3.71 0.42
C LEU A 98 -12.54 4.44 0.57
N MET A 99 -12.35 5.15 1.68
CA MET A 99 -11.09 5.80 1.98
C MET A 99 -9.93 4.81 2.15
N LEU A 100 -10.15 3.73 2.91
CA LEU A 100 -9.14 2.66 3.07
C LEU A 100 -8.79 2.02 1.72
N LEU A 101 -9.79 1.78 0.88
CA LEU A 101 -9.60 1.21 -0.46
C LEU A 101 -8.74 2.15 -1.32
N VAL A 102 -9.00 3.45 -1.31
CA VAL A 102 -8.19 4.44 -2.05
C VAL A 102 -6.75 4.46 -1.54
N LEU A 103 -6.54 4.44 -0.22
CA LEU A 103 -5.19 4.39 0.36
C LEU A 103 -4.45 3.10 -0.03
N CYS A 104 -5.12 1.95 -0.01
CA CYS A 104 -4.55 0.69 -0.46
C CYS A 104 -4.15 0.73 -1.95
N LEU A 105 -5.02 1.26 -2.82
CA LEU A 105 -4.71 1.43 -4.24
C LEU A 105 -3.50 2.34 -4.45
N CYS A 106 -3.42 3.46 -3.74
CA CYS A 106 -2.24 4.34 -3.80
C CYS A 106 -0.97 3.63 -3.34
N SER A 107 -1.04 2.82 -2.28
CA SER A 107 0.10 2.04 -1.78
C SER A 107 0.59 1.01 -2.81
N ILE A 108 -0.33 0.31 -3.49
CA ILE A 108 0.01 -0.66 -4.54
C ILE A 108 0.67 0.04 -5.72
N LEU A 109 0.09 1.15 -6.18
CA LEU A 109 0.68 1.94 -7.27
C LEU A 109 2.08 2.44 -6.90
N LEU A 110 2.26 2.91 -5.69
CA LEU A 110 3.57 3.36 -5.19
C LEU A 110 4.58 2.20 -5.20
N THR A 111 4.19 1.02 -4.71
CA THR A 111 5.03 -0.19 -4.73
C THR A 111 5.41 -0.56 -6.16
N ALA A 112 4.44 -0.60 -7.08
CA ALA A 112 4.67 -0.96 -8.47
C ALA A 112 5.60 0.05 -9.19
N ILE A 113 5.45 1.34 -8.92
CA ILE A 113 6.29 2.39 -9.51
C ILE A 113 7.72 2.28 -8.99
N ILE A 114 7.92 2.17 -7.67
CA ILE A 114 9.27 2.06 -7.07
C ILE A 114 9.97 0.81 -7.58
N PHE A 115 9.28 -0.34 -7.58
CA PHE A 115 9.83 -1.59 -8.08
C PHE A 115 10.15 -1.49 -9.59
N GLY A 116 9.22 -0.98 -10.40
CA GLY A 116 9.39 -0.85 -11.85
C GLY A 116 10.58 0.02 -12.24
N ILE A 117 10.75 1.18 -11.57
CA ILE A 117 11.90 2.08 -11.81
C ILE A 117 13.20 1.42 -11.33
N GLY A 118 13.20 0.82 -10.15
CA GLY A 118 14.38 0.17 -9.59
C GLY A 118 14.82 -1.03 -10.41
N PHE A 119 13.88 -1.88 -10.78
CA PHE A 119 14.15 -3.07 -11.60
C PHE A 119 14.62 -2.71 -13.02
N GLY A 120 14.00 -1.70 -13.65
CA GLY A 120 14.41 -1.23 -14.96
C GLY A 120 15.85 -0.68 -14.97
N ARG A 121 16.29 -0.04 -13.90
CA ARG A 121 17.68 0.43 -13.76
C ARG A 121 18.67 -0.71 -13.57
N ILE A 122 18.32 -1.73 -12.79
CA ILE A 122 19.15 -2.91 -12.58
C ILE A 122 19.31 -3.68 -13.89
N ALA A 123 18.21 -3.94 -14.60
CA ALA A 123 18.23 -4.64 -15.89
C ALA A 123 19.04 -3.90 -16.96
N SER A 124 18.99 -2.56 -16.99
CA SER A 124 19.78 -1.78 -17.94
C SER A 124 21.28 -1.81 -17.62
N SER A 125 21.67 -1.84 -16.37
CA SER A 125 23.08 -1.93 -15.97
C SER A 125 23.72 -3.28 -16.33
N ASP A 126 22.98 -4.37 -16.23
CA ASP A 126 23.45 -5.70 -16.63
C ASP A 126 23.70 -5.81 -18.13
N ILE A 127 22.89 -5.13 -18.96
CA ILE A 127 23.07 -5.06 -20.41
C ILE A 127 24.32 -4.25 -20.77
N GLU A 128 24.63 -3.17 -20.08
CA GLU A 128 25.85 -2.38 -20.33
C GLU A 128 27.13 -3.15 -19.95
N ILE A 129 27.10 -3.87 -18.82
CA ILE A 129 28.23 -4.72 -18.38
C ILE A 129 28.49 -5.83 -19.41
N MET A 130 27.46 -6.48 -19.93
CA MET A 130 27.59 -7.50 -20.97
C MET A 130 28.14 -6.95 -22.28
N LYS A 131 27.75 -5.73 -22.67
CA LYS A 131 28.29 -5.07 -23.89
C LYS A 131 29.75 -4.62 -23.73
N GLY A 132 30.19 -4.31 -22.53
CA GLY A 132 31.57 -3.92 -22.25
C GLY A 132 32.56 -5.09 -22.15
N CYS A 133 32.08 -6.32 -22.11
CA CYS A 133 32.89 -7.54 -22.06
C CYS A 133 33.12 -8.22 -23.44
N ILE A 134 32.58 -7.65 -24.52
CA ILE A 134 32.79 -8.07 -25.93
C ILE A 134 33.69 -7.06 -26.63
#